data_4d2a7be38c8e0beb0ef37d6cf8891585
#
_entry.id   4d2a7be38c8e0beb0ef37d6cf8891585
#
_cell.length_a   1.000
_cell.length_b   1.000
_cell.length_c   1.000
_cell.angle_alpha   90.00
_cell.angle_beta   90.00
_cell.angle_gamma   90.00
#
_symmetry.space_group_name_H-M   'P 1'
#
loop_
_entity.id
_entity.type
_entity.pdbx_description
1 polymer ?
#
loop_
_entity_poly.entity_id
_entity_poly.type
_entity_poly.pdbx_seq_one_letter_code
_entity_poly.pdbx_strand_id
1 'polypeptide(L)'
;YVILDMHAAPGGQGRNSEISDYDPSKPSLWESERNKTKLVQLWKKIAERYKDNKWIGGYDLINETNWDLPGGVALRDIYERITTEIRGVGDNHILFIEGNDYGNNHAGLTPPWDDNMVYSFHKYWNSTNENDLDWILPLRDNYNVPLWMGESGENSNKWYTDAVHLFESNNVGWAWWAIKKLGDIDSAFSVIKNPGYQEIINYWKGEGDKPSEDDAFAAMMKLADNLLIENCLYRKGIKDALLRQPHTNETIPYN
;
A
#
# COMPACT_ATOMS: atom_id res chain seq x y z
N TYR A 1 13.73 4.27 6.71
CA TYR A 1 13.76 4.05 5.26
C TYR A 1 12.38 4.28 4.67
N VAL A 2 12.34 4.67 3.40
CA VAL A 2 11.11 4.91 2.65
C VAL A 2 10.98 3.88 1.54
N ILE A 3 9.83 3.21 1.43
CA ILE A 3 9.45 2.42 0.26
C ILE A 3 8.53 3.29 -0.57
N LEU A 4 8.82 3.46 -1.86
CA LEU A 4 7.97 4.20 -2.78
C LEU A 4 6.99 3.21 -3.43
N ASP A 5 5.71 3.48 -3.27
CA ASP A 5 4.62 2.67 -3.79
C ASP A 5 3.95 3.35 -5.00
N MET A 6 3.65 2.57 -6.04
CA MET A 6 2.84 2.98 -7.18
C MET A 6 1.37 2.62 -6.92
N HIS A 7 0.72 3.40 -6.08
CA HIS A 7 -0.63 3.11 -5.61
C HIS A 7 -1.70 3.19 -6.71
N ALA A 8 -1.51 4.05 -7.71
CA ALA A 8 -2.38 4.14 -8.88
C ALA A 8 -1.53 4.23 -10.17
N ALA A 9 -1.49 3.15 -10.91
CA ALA A 9 -0.75 3.08 -12.16
C ALA A 9 -1.46 3.81 -13.32
N PRO A 10 -0.75 4.28 -14.34
CA PRO A 10 -1.37 4.93 -15.50
C PRO A 10 -2.49 4.10 -16.12
N GLY A 11 -3.72 4.61 -16.08
CA GLY A 11 -4.93 3.95 -16.58
C GLY A 11 -5.63 3.05 -15.56
N GLY A 12 -5.07 2.87 -14.37
CA GLY A 12 -5.59 1.99 -13.33
C GLY A 12 -5.22 0.51 -13.52
N GLN A 13 -4.66 -0.10 -12.48
CA GLN A 13 -4.23 -1.50 -12.46
C GLN A 13 -5.33 -2.46 -11.99
N GLY A 14 -6.41 -1.96 -11.43
CA GLY A 14 -7.52 -2.73 -10.88
C GLY A 14 -8.87 -2.17 -11.29
N ARG A 15 -9.94 -2.96 -11.12
CA ARG A 15 -11.32 -2.56 -11.44
C ARG A 15 -11.95 -1.67 -10.37
N ASN A 16 -11.39 -1.65 -9.17
CA ASN A 16 -11.85 -0.80 -8.09
C ASN A 16 -11.25 0.60 -8.23
N SER A 17 -12.06 1.58 -8.63
CA SER A 17 -11.62 2.96 -8.83
C SER A 17 -11.13 3.63 -7.54
N GLU A 18 -11.62 3.22 -6.38
CA GLU A 18 -11.20 3.77 -5.08
C GLU A 18 -9.77 3.38 -4.71
N ILE A 19 -9.26 2.27 -5.27
CA ILE A 19 -7.89 1.77 -5.04
C ILE A 19 -6.97 2.18 -6.19
N SER A 20 -7.44 2.07 -7.45
CA SER A 20 -6.57 2.13 -8.63
C SER A 20 -6.76 3.38 -9.49
N ASP A 21 -7.67 4.28 -9.11
CA ASP A 21 -8.06 5.46 -9.90
C ASP A 21 -8.53 5.10 -11.34
N TYR A 22 -9.07 3.89 -11.50
CA TYR A 22 -9.54 3.39 -12.79
C TYR A 22 -10.79 4.13 -13.28
N ASP A 23 -10.73 4.63 -14.50
CA ASP A 23 -11.84 5.23 -15.22
C ASP A 23 -12.35 4.25 -16.29
N PRO A 24 -13.53 3.61 -16.13
CA PRO A 24 -14.02 2.61 -17.07
C PRO A 24 -14.37 3.18 -18.46
N SER A 25 -14.37 4.51 -18.63
CA SER A 25 -14.53 5.16 -19.94
C SER A 25 -13.22 5.23 -20.73
N LYS A 26 -12.09 4.82 -20.15
CA LYS A 26 -10.76 4.88 -20.74
C LYS A 26 -10.07 3.53 -20.66
N PRO A 27 -9.09 3.24 -21.53
CA PRO A 27 -8.31 2.02 -21.44
C PRO A 27 -7.52 1.95 -20.14
N SER A 28 -7.62 0.81 -19.44
CA SER A 28 -6.84 0.47 -18.25
C SER A 28 -5.33 0.36 -18.54
N LEU A 29 -4.55 0.10 -17.49
CA LEU A 29 -3.14 -0.29 -17.63
C LEU A 29 -2.99 -1.49 -18.58
N TRP A 30 -3.85 -2.50 -18.42
CA TRP A 30 -3.74 -3.78 -19.11
C TRP A 30 -4.16 -3.72 -20.57
N GLU A 31 -5.06 -2.83 -20.92
CA GLU A 31 -5.61 -2.64 -22.26
C GLU A 31 -4.81 -1.65 -23.13
N SER A 32 -3.84 -0.93 -22.54
CA SER A 32 -3.09 0.12 -23.23
C SER A 32 -1.59 -0.02 -23.13
N GLU A 33 -0.93 -0.35 -24.24
CA GLU A 33 0.54 -0.38 -24.29
C GLU A 33 1.16 1.01 -24.01
N ARG A 34 0.44 2.08 -24.32
CA ARG A 34 0.84 3.44 -23.95
C ARG A 34 0.88 3.63 -22.42
N ASN A 35 -0.09 3.08 -21.70
CA ASN A 35 -0.15 3.17 -20.23
C ASN A 35 0.98 2.32 -19.61
N LYS A 36 1.20 1.10 -20.11
CA LYS A 36 2.34 0.25 -19.69
C LYS A 36 3.68 0.95 -19.90
N THR A 37 3.89 1.53 -21.08
CA THR A 37 5.10 2.29 -21.39
C THR A 37 5.28 3.50 -20.44
N LYS A 38 4.21 4.21 -20.13
CA LYS A 38 4.26 5.32 -19.15
C LYS A 38 4.69 4.83 -17.78
N LEU A 39 4.13 3.72 -17.28
CA LEU A 39 4.50 3.14 -15.99
C LEU A 39 5.99 2.75 -15.95
N VAL A 40 6.47 2.06 -16.97
CA VAL A 40 7.88 1.66 -17.10
C VAL A 40 8.79 2.89 -17.09
N GLN A 41 8.46 3.92 -17.87
CA GLN A 41 9.26 5.15 -17.95
C GLN A 41 9.20 5.98 -16.66
N LEU A 42 8.09 5.92 -15.93
CA LEU A 42 7.97 6.58 -14.63
C LEU A 42 8.91 5.94 -13.61
N TRP A 43 8.91 4.61 -13.50
CA TRP A 43 9.84 3.89 -12.63
C TRP A 43 11.31 4.10 -13.01
N LYS A 44 11.63 4.13 -14.30
CA LYS A 44 12.98 4.52 -14.76
C LYS A 44 13.39 5.89 -14.22
N LYS A 45 12.52 6.89 -14.34
CA LYS A 45 12.80 8.26 -13.84
C LYS A 45 12.92 8.32 -12.31
N ILE A 46 12.12 7.55 -11.60
CA ILE A 46 12.22 7.44 -10.14
C ILE A 46 13.59 6.83 -9.77
N ALA A 47 13.97 5.73 -10.42
CA ALA A 47 15.26 5.08 -10.21
C ALA A 47 16.44 6.00 -10.56
N GLU A 48 16.42 6.68 -11.71
CA GLU A 48 17.44 7.67 -12.08
C GLU A 48 17.64 8.75 -11.00
N ARG A 49 16.53 9.18 -10.36
CA ARG A 49 16.57 10.19 -9.31
C ARG A 49 17.09 9.68 -7.97
N TYR A 50 16.76 8.43 -7.60
CA TYR A 50 16.93 7.95 -6.24
C TYR A 50 17.96 6.83 -6.07
N LYS A 51 18.56 6.29 -7.14
CA LYS A 51 19.49 5.17 -7.11
C LYS A 51 20.63 5.27 -6.09
N ASP A 52 21.07 6.49 -5.78
CA ASP A 52 22.15 6.75 -4.83
C ASP A 52 21.62 7.20 -3.45
N ASN A 53 20.29 7.21 -3.25
CA ASN A 53 19.68 7.67 -2.00
C ASN A 53 19.51 6.52 -1.01
N LYS A 54 20.44 6.41 -0.07
CA LYS A 54 20.47 5.38 0.96
C LYS A 54 19.24 5.33 1.91
N TRP A 55 18.37 6.32 1.87
CA TRP A 55 17.15 6.37 2.68
C TRP A 55 15.93 5.76 1.97
N ILE A 56 16.04 5.50 0.68
CA ILE A 56 15.06 4.67 -0.04
C ILE A 56 15.35 3.20 0.31
N GLY A 57 14.34 2.51 0.83
CA GLY A 57 14.42 1.07 1.15
C GLY A 57 14.09 0.20 -0.06
N GLY A 58 13.25 0.70 -0.96
CA GLY A 58 12.85 -0.02 -2.16
C GLY A 58 11.66 0.61 -2.88
N TYR A 59 11.17 -0.10 -3.88
CA TYR A 59 10.07 0.29 -4.75
C TYR A 59 9.01 -0.79 -4.76
N ASP A 60 7.79 -0.44 -4.35
CA ASP A 60 6.60 -1.27 -4.56
C ASP A 60 6.02 -0.92 -5.93
N LEU A 61 6.15 -1.86 -6.86
CA LEU A 61 6.07 -1.53 -8.28
C LEU A 61 4.67 -1.29 -8.79
N ILE A 62 3.67 -1.99 -8.26
CA ILE A 62 2.24 -1.83 -8.59
C ILE A 62 1.41 -2.31 -7.40
N ASN A 63 0.70 -1.40 -6.75
CA ASN A 63 -0.23 -1.72 -5.67
C ASN A 63 -1.47 -2.46 -6.19
N GLU A 64 -1.93 -3.45 -5.46
CA GLU A 64 -3.24 -4.11 -5.52
C GLU A 64 -3.82 -4.32 -6.93
N THR A 65 -3.07 -4.97 -7.79
CA THR A 65 -3.61 -5.40 -9.08
C THR A 65 -4.85 -6.27 -8.88
N ASN A 66 -5.94 -5.91 -9.57
CA ASN A 66 -7.16 -6.71 -9.61
C ASN A 66 -7.78 -6.68 -11.01
N TRP A 67 -7.28 -7.56 -11.88
CA TRP A 67 -7.69 -7.65 -13.28
C TRP A 67 -7.73 -9.10 -13.76
N ASP A 68 -8.40 -9.34 -14.88
CA ASP A 68 -8.37 -10.65 -15.52
C ASP A 68 -7.01 -10.88 -16.21
N LEU A 69 -6.08 -11.50 -15.49
CA LEU A 69 -4.71 -11.76 -15.92
C LEU A 69 -4.39 -13.26 -15.82
N PRO A 70 -4.89 -14.08 -16.76
CA PRO A 70 -4.77 -15.53 -16.68
C PRO A 70 -3.30 -15.97 -16.56
N GLY A 71 -3.02 -16.75 -15.52
CA GLY A 71 -1.69 -17.28 -15.23
C GLY A 71 -0.64 -16.23 -14.87
N GLY A 72 -1.04 -14.98 -14.61
CA GLY A 72 -0.12 -13.90 -14.21
C GLY A 72 0.87 -13.44 -15.30
N VAL A 73 0.74 -13.92 -16.53
CA VAL A 73 1.73 -13.66 -17.62
C VAL A 73 1.90 -12.16 -17.90
N ALA A 74 0.79 -11.43 -18.05
CA ALA A 74 0.87 -9.99 -18.33
C ALA A 74 1.39 -9.18 -17.13
N LEU A 75 1.10 -9.64 -15.89
CA LEU A 75 1.62 -9.02 -14.67
C LEU A 75 3.13 -9.22 -14.57
N ARG A 76 3.62 -10.43 -14.86
CA ARG A 76 5.04 -10.72 -14.90
C ARG A 76 5.77 -9.90 -15.97
N ASP A 77 5.22 -9.83 -17.19
CA ASP A 77 5.82 -9.07 -18.30
C ASP A 77 6.07 -7.60 -17.90
N ILE A 78 5.08 -6.94 -17.31
CA ILE A 78 5.24 -5.55 -16.91
C ILE A 78 6.25 -5.37 -15.78
N TYR A 79 6.29 -6.28 -14.81
CA TYR A 79 7.29 -6.26 -13.74
C TYR A 79 8.71 -6.46 -14.27
N GLU A 80 8.93 -7.41 -15.17
CA GLU A 80 10.26 -7.65 -15.78
C GLU A 80 10.71 -6.44 -16.61
N ARG A 81 9.79 -5.79 -17.33
CA ARG A 81 10.09 -4.55 -18.08
C ARG A 81 10.49 -3.41 -17.14
N ILE A 82 9.77 -3.22 -16.03
CA ILE A 82 10.10 -2.22 -15.02
C ILE A 82 11.46 -2.52 -14.38
N THR A 83 11.69 -3.78 -13.97
CA THR A 83 12.95 -4.23 -13.40
C THR A 83 14.13 -3.94 -14.32
N THR A 84 13.99 -4.26 -15.61
CA THR A 84 15.02 -4.02 -16.62
C THR A 84 15.41 -2.54 -16.69
N GLU A 85 14.45 -1.64 -16.68
CA GLU A 85 14.74 -0.20 -16.74
C GLU A 85 15.34 0.34 -15.43
N ILE A 86 14.88 -0.13 -14.28
CA ILE A 86 15.45 0.23 -12.98
C ILE A 86 16.91 -0.24 -12.88
N ARG A 87 17.18 -1.50 -13.19
CA ARG A 87 18.55 -2.05 -13.18
C ARG A 87 19.44 -1.44 -14.26
N GLY A 88 18.85 -1.10 -15.41
CA GLY A 88 19.54 -0.44 -16.52
C GLY A 88 20.12 0.93 -16.20
N VAL A 89 19.59 1.65 -15.24
CA VAL A 89 20.14 2.93 -14.75
C VAL A 89 21.14 2.76 -13.59
N GLY A 90 21.42 1.52 -13.19
CA GLY A 90 22.35 1.20 -12.11
C GLY A 90 21.74 1.30 -10.71
N ASP A 91 20.42 1.23 -10.60
CA ASP A 91 19.71 1.23 -9.32
C ASP A 91 19.55 -0.22 -8.82
N ASN A 92 19.94 -0.46 -7.56
CA ASN A 92 19.88 -1.75 -6.89
C ASN A 92 18.93 -1.79 -5.70
N HIS A 93 18.03 -0.82 -5.55
CA HIS A 93 17.04 -0.87 -4.48
C HIS A 93 16.15 -2.13 -4.54
N ILE A 94 15.62 -2.54 -3.41
CA ILE A 94 14.72 -3.70 -3.31
C ILE A 94 13.46 -3.46 -4.15
N LEU A 95 13.04 -4.47 -4.90
CA LEU A 95 11.77 -4.46 -5.64
C LEU A 95 10.73 -5.28 -4.88
N PHE A 96 9.64 -4.65 -4.49
CA PHE A 96 8.49 -5.30 -3.88
C PHE A 96 7.50 -5.67 -4.98
N ILE A 97 7.10 -6.93 -4.99
CA ILE A 97 6.30 -7.54 -6.06
C ILE A 97 5.01 -8.07 -5.48
N GLU A 98 3.94 -7.40 -5.78
CA GLU A 98 2.60 -7.83 -5.41
C GLU A 98 2.01 -8.81 -6.42
N GLY A 99 1.12 -9.68 -5.92
CA GLY A 99 0.32 -10.55 -6.77
C GLY A 99 -0.87 -9.83 -7.42
N ASN A 100 -1.64 -10.56 -8.24
CA ASN A 100 -3.00 -10.17 -8.61
C ASN A 100 -3.95 -10.36 -7.40
N ASP A 101 -5.24 -10.11 -7.59
CA ASP A 101 -6.25 -10.26 -6.54
C ASP A 101 -5.88 -9.51 -5.25
N TYR A 102 -5.67 -8.19 -5.39
CA TYR A 102 -5.29 -7.28 -4.30
C TYR A 102 -3.98 -7.69 -3.60
N GLY A 103 -2.96 -8.00 -4.39
CA GLY A 103 -1.63 -8.37 -3.88
C GLY A 103 -1.49 -9.85 -3.52
N ASN A 104 -2.56 -10.66 -3.57
CA ASN A 104 -2.57 -11.97 -2.92
C ASN A 104 -2.45 -13.20 -3.87
N ASN A 105 -2.43 -13.01 -5.18
CA ASN A 105 -2.28 -14.10 -6.14
C ASN A 105 -0.99 -13.97 -6.95
N HIS A 106 0.03 -14.73 -6.55
CA HIS A 106 1.37 -14.72 -7.17
C HIS A 106 1.52 -15.74 -8.31
N ALA A 107 0.42 -16.25 -8.87
CA ALA A 107 0.48 -17.15 -10.04
C ALA A 107 1.25 -16.50 -11.19
N GLY A 108 2.22 -17.24 -11.76
CA GLY A 108 3.08 -16.77 -12.83
C GLY A 108 4.24 -15.85 -12.43
N LEU A 109 4.32 -15.43 -11.17
CA LEU A 109 5.39 -14.57 -10.67
C LEU A 109 6.61 -15.34 -10.16
N THR A 110 6.61 -16.66 -10.28
CA THR A 110 7.73 -17.54 -9.94
C THR A 110 8.28 -18.25 -11.18
N PRO A 111 9.60 -18.59 -11.23
CA PRO A 111 10.64 -18.24 -10.25
C PRO A 111 10.96 -16.73 -10.24
N PRO A 112 11.65 -16.22 -9.19
CA PRO A 112 12.11 -14.83 -9.16
C PRO A 112 13.01 -14.53 -10.35
N TRP A 113 13.03 -13.28 -10.81
CA TRP A 113 13.79 -12.83 -11.99
C TRP A 113 14.86 -11.78 -11.65
N ASP A 114 14.97 -11.43 -10.38
CA ASP A 114 15.94 -10.46 -9.88
C ASP A 114 16.46 -10.91 -8.50
N ASP A 115 17.74 -10.66 -8.25
CA ASP A 115 18.40 -11.11 -7.01
C ASP A 115 18.05 -10.23 -5.80
N ASN A 116 17.43 -9.07 -5.99
CA ASN A 116 17.05 -8.14 -4.92
C ASN A 116 15.56 -7.79 -4.97
N MET A 117 14.72 -8.80 -4.90
CA MET A 117 13.27 -8.66 -4.84
C MET A 117 12.65 -9.33 -3.62
N VAL A 118 11.44 -8.91 -3.28
CA VAL A 118 10.63 -9.38 -2.18
C VAL A 118 9.22 -9.64 -2.71
N TYR A 119 8.59 -10.75 -2.33
CA TYR A 119 7.16 -10.92 -2.60
C TYR A 119 6.35 -10.20 -1.54
N SER A 120 5.51 -9.26 -1.99
CA SER A 120 4.60 -8.48 -1.17
C SER A 120 3.18 -9.03 -1.24
N PHE A 121 2.44 -8.99 -0.15
CA PHE A 121 1.04 -9.37 -0.06
C PHE A 121 0.29 -8.50 0.94
N HIS A 122 -1.03 -8.47 0.87
CA HIS A 122 -1.89 -7.71 1.77
C HIS A 122 -2.76 -8.63 2.63
N LYS A 123 -3.04 -8.20 3.86
CA LYS A 123 -3.87 -8.97 4.78
C LYS A 123 -4.69 -8.03 5.67
N TYR A 124 -6.01 -8.12 5.57
CA TYR A 124 -6.90 -7.25 6.34
C TYR A 124 -7.81 -8.04 7.30
N TRP A 125 -8.99 -8.43 6.90
CA TRP A 125 -10.08 -8.85 7.80
C TRP A 125 -10.23 -10.36 7.97
N ASN A 126 -9.38 -11.16 7.43
CA ASN A 126 -9.39 -12.60 7.63
C ASN A 126 -8.75 -13.00 8.97
N SER A 127 -8.81 -14.26 9.33
CA SER A 127 -8.27 -14.78 10.59
C SER A 127 -6.76 -14.57 10.72
N THR A 128 -6.26 -14.69 11.95
CA THR A 128 -4.83 -14.52 12.31
C THR A 128 -4.27 -15.78 12.96
N ASN A 129 -4.75 -16.95 12.53
CA ASN A 129 -4.27 -18.25 13.02
C ASN A 129 -2.88 -18.57 12.42
N GLU A 130 -2.16 -19.48 13.07
CA GLU A 130 -0.81 -19.89 12.66
C GLU A 130 -0.71 -20.33 11.20
N ASN A 131 -1.75 -20.97 10.65
CA ASN A 131 -1.77 -21.51 9.29
C ASN A 131 -2.25 -20.50 8.23
N ASP A 132 -2.57 -19.28 8.62
CA ASP A 132 -3.14 -18.28 7.68
C ASP A 132 -2.12 -17.72 6.68
N LEU A 133 -0.85 -18.08 6.80
CA LEU A 133 0.21 -17.77 5.85
C LEU A 133 0.70 -18.97 5.04
N ASP A 134 0.14 -20.18 5.23
CA ASP A 134 0.59 -21.40 4.56
C ASP A 134 0.51 -21.31 3.02
N TRP A 135 -0.32 -20.44 2.50
CA TRP A 135 -0.46 -20.22 1.06
C TRP A 135 0.70 -19.41 0.45
N ILE A 136 1.40 -18.58 1.25
CA ILE A 136 2.46 -17.70 0.75
C ILE A 136 3.86 -18.10 1.25
N LEU A 137 3.98 -18.72 2.40
CA LEU A 137 5.27 -19.16 2.95
C LEU A 137 6.08 -20.03 1.96
N PRO A 138 5.46 -20.93 1.14
CA PRO A 138 6.19 -21.69 0.14
C PRO A 138 6.92 -20.84 -0.91
N LEU A 139 6.50 -19.61 -1.19
CA LEU A 139 7.25 -18.72 -2.08
C LEU A 139 8.63 -18.40 -1.51
N ARG A 140 8.68 -18.04 -0.22
CA ARG A 140 9.94 -17.82 0.49
C ARG A 140 10.79 -19.08 0.54
N ASP A 141 10.21 -20.18 0.96
CA ASP A 141 10.94 -21.41 1.29
C ASP A 141 11.48 -22.12 0.03
N ASN A 142 10.73 -22.09 -1.08
CA ASN A 142 11.15 -22.71 -2.34
C ASN A 142 12.16 -21.86 -3.14
N TYR A 143 12.10 -20.53 -3.02
CA TYR A 143 12.89 -19.64 -3.86
C TYR A 143 13.91 -18.80 -3.07
N ASN A 144 13.94 -18.91 -1.74
CA ASN A 144 14.81 -18.12 -0.86
C ASN A 144 14.66 -16.61 -1.10
N VAL A 145 13.42 -16.15 -1.27
CA VAL A 145 13.06 -14.73 -1.45
C VAL A 145 12.26 -14.27 -0.25
N PRO A 146 12.59 -13.14 0.39
CA PRO A 146 11.83 -12.64 1.54
C PRO A 146 10.35 -12.37 1.21
N LEU A 147 9.51 -12.41 2.26
CA LEU A 147 8.12 -11.98 2.21
C LEU A 147 7.94 -10.66 2.95
N TRP A 148 7.04 -9.86 2.45
CA TRP A 148 6.64 -8.60 3.02
C TRP A 148 5.11 -8.48 3.04
N MET A 149 4.53 -8.26 4.21
CA MET A 149 3.14 -7.87 4.31
C MET A 149 3.06 -6.36 4.11
N GLY A 150 2.80 -5.96 2.85
CA GLY A 150 2.91 -4.58 2.38
C GLY A 150 1.81 -3.67 2.93
N GLU A 151 0.63 -4.23 3.19
CA GLU A 151 -0.50 -3.45 3.66
C GLU A 151 -1.46 -4.28 4.53
N SER A 152 -1.79 -3.73 5.70
CA SER A 152 -2.75 -4.31 6.64
C SER A 152 -3.33 -3.21 7.52
N GLY A 153 -4.50 -3.43 8.10
CA GLY A 153 -5.15 -2.45 8.98
C GLY A 153 -6.65 -2.65 9.07
N GLU A 154 -7.38 -1.56 9.33
CA GLU A 154 -8.85 -1.47 9.29
C GLU A 154 -9.58 -2.50 10.15
N ASN A 155 -9.04 -2.78 11.34
CA ASN A 155 -9.56 -3.80 12.24
C ASN A 155 -9.44 -3.38 13.72
N SER A 156 -9.66 -4.30 14.63
CA SER A 156 -9.55 -4.07 16.08
C SER A 156 -8.10 -4.15 16.57
N ASN A 157 -7.81 -3.50 17.69
CA ASN A 157 -6.50 -3.56 18.33
C ASN A 157 -6.07 -5.00 18.67
N LYS A 158 -7.03 -5.87 19.04
CA LYS A 158 -6.72 -7.29 19.28
C LYS A 158 -6.24 -7.96 18.00
N TRP A 159 -6.96 -7.76 16.91
CA TRP A 159 -6.57 -8.31 15.61
C TRP A 159 -5.20 -7.80 15.16
N TYR A 160 -4.89 -6.53 15.41
CA TYR A 160 -3.57 -5.95 15.12
C TYR A 160 -2.44 -6.66 15.85
N THR A 161 -2.61 -6.87 17.14
CA THR A 161 -1.62 -7.60 17.95
C THR A 161 -1.43 -9.03 17.44
N ASP A 162 -2.52 -9.74 17.14
CA ASP A 162 -2.47 -11.11 16.65
C ASP A 162 -1.85 -11.19 15.25
N ALA A 163 -2.17 -10.23 14.36
CA ALA A 163 -1.60 -10.15 13.01
C ALA A 163 -0.08 -9.88 13.03
N VAL A 164 0.37 -8.91 13.82
CA VAL A 164 1.80 -8.62 13.99
C VAL A 164 2.52 -9.84 14.55
N HIS A 165 1.93 -10.52 15.53
CA HIS A 165 2.50 -11.76 16.07
C HIS A 165 2.64 -12.85 14.98
N LEU A 166 1.61 -13.02 14.15
CA LEU A 166 1.62 -13.97 13.04
C LEU A 166 2.76 -13.67 12.05
N PHE A 167 2.92 -12.39 11.66
CA PHE A 167 3.97 -11.99 10.72
C PHE A 167 5.36 -12.18 11.31
N GLU A 168 5.61 -11.65 12.50
CA GLU A 168 6.93 -11.71 13.14
C GLU A 168 7.36 -13.13 13.49
N SER A 169 6.43 -13.99 13.94
CA SER A 169 6.70 -15.42 14.21
C SER A 169 7.10 -16.19 12.95
N ASN A 170 6.70 -15.72 11.78
CA ASN A 170 7.06 -16.29 10.49
C ASN A 170 8.21 -15.55 9.77
N ASN A 171 8.90 -14.62 10.44
CA ASN A 171 9.95 -13.77 9.85
C ASN A 171 9.45 -13.01 8.60
N VAL A 172 8.22 -12.52 8.63
CA VAL A 172 7.62 -11.66 7.60
C VAL A 172 7.68 -10.22 8.09
N GLY A 173 8.33 -9.34 7.33
CA GLY A 173 8.28 -7.90 7.57
C GLY A 173 6.89 -7.34 7.25
N TRP A 174 6.53 -6.20 7.86
CA TRP A 174 5.19 -5.65 7.68
C TRP A 174 5.14 -4.12 7.64
N ALA A 175 4.14 -3.59 6.95
CA ALA A 175 3.72 -2.20 6.99
C ALA A 175 2.24 -2.10 7.34
N TRP A 176 1.80 -0.96 7.85
CA TRP A 176 0.44 -0.76 8.35
C TRP A 176 -0.27 0.37 7.63
N TRP A 177 -1.50 0.13 7.19
CA TRP A 177 -2.40 1.08 6.56
C TRP A 177 -3.44 1.60 7.56
N ALA A 178 -3.55 2.90 7.78
CA ALA A 178 -2.56 3.90 7.45
C ALA A 178 -2.11 4.56 8.76
N ILE A 179 -0.98 5.26 8.75
CA ILE A 179 -0.55 5.99 9.95
C ILE A 179 -1.53 7.10 10.34
N LYS A 180 -2.22 7.69 9.33
CA LYS A 180 -3.13 8.82 9.52
C LYS A 180 -4.30 8.78 8.54
N LYS A 181 -5.53 8.84 9.07
CA LYS A 181 -6.78 8.86 8.29
C LYS A 181 -7.71 10.01 8.69
N LEU A 182 -8.51 10.47 7.74
CA LEU A 182 -9.49 11.53 7.94
C LEU A 182 -10.79 10.99 8.56
N GLY A 183 -11.07 11.39 9.80
CA GLY A 183 -12.32 11.06 10.49
C GLY A 183 -12.46 9.59 10.91
N ASP A 184 -11.38 8.82 10.85
CA ASP A 184 -11.38 7.41 11.17
C ASP A 184 -10.77 7.11 12.56
N ILE A 185 -11.04 5.91 13.09
CA ILE A 185 -10.59 5.48 14.43
C ILE A 185 -9.57 4.35 14.39
N ASP A 186 -9.28 3.79 13.23
CA ASP A 186 -8.44 2.61 13.03
C ASP A 186 -6.98 2.94 12.62
N SER A 187 -6.63 4.23 12.59
CA SER A 187 -5.28 4.71 12.32
C SER A 187 -4.63 5.31 13.57
N ALA A 188 -3.29 5.28 13.64
CA ALA A 188 -2.55 5.85 14.78
C ALA A 188 -2.86 7.32 15.01
N PHE A 189 -3.16 8.07 13.96
CA PHE A 189 -3.58 9.46 14.02
C PHE A 189 -4.89 9.66 13.25
N SER A 190 -5.92 10.20 13.94
CA SER A 190 -7.17 10.59 13.32
C SER A 190 -7.19 12.09 13.04
N VAL A 191 -7.38 12.46 11.79
CA VAL A 191 -7.56 13.86 11.38
C VAL A 191 -9.00 14.29 11.64
N ILE A 192 -9.18 15.42 12.30
CA ILE A 192 -10.53 15.95 12.58
C ILE A 192 -11.11 16.52 11.28
N LYS A 193 -12.21 15.93 10.81
CA LYS A 193 -12.94 16.43 9.64
C LYS A 193 -13.70 17.70 10.04
N ASN A 194 -13.45 18.80 9.34
CA ASN A 194 -14.22 20.03 9.57
C ASN A 194 -15.53 20.05 8.74
N PRO A 195 -16.59 20.73 9.23
CA PRO A 195 -17.89 20.74 8.54
C PRO A 195 -17.83 21.28 7.12
N GLY A 196 -17.11 22.37 6.88
CA GLY A 196 -17.00 22.94 5.53
C GLY A 196 -16.34 22.00 4.53
N TYR A 197 -15.35 21.19 4.96
CA TYR A 197 -14.80 20.15 4.10
C TYR A 197 -15.81 19.03 3.81
N GLN A 198 -16.68 18.69 4.76
CA GLN A 198 -17.78 17.74 4.51
C GLN A 198 -18.77 18.28 3.48
N GLU A 199 -19.06 19.57 3.48
CA GLU A 199 -19.91 20.21 2.46
C GLU A 199 -19.27 20.12 1.06
N ILE A 200 -17.95 20.33 0.94
CA ILE A 200 -17.23 20.13 -0.32
C ILE A 200 -17.36 18.67 -0.81
N ILE A 201 -17.17 17.69 0.10
CA ILE A 201 -17.34 16.27 -0.24
C ILE A 201 -18.77 15.97 -0.72
N ASN A 202 -19.76 16.48 0.00
CA ASN A 202 -21.17 16.28 -0.37
C ASN A 202 -21.44 16.84 -1.77
N TYR A 203 -20.94 18.04 -2.06
CA TYR A 203 -21.07 18.63 -3.40
C TYR A 203 -20.41 17.74 -4.48
N TRP A 204 -19.20 17.26 -4.23
CA TRP A 204 -18.50 16.37 -5.20
C TRP A 204 -19.25 15.05 -5.44
N LYS A 205 -19.97 14.57 -4.45
CA LYS A 205 -20.83 13.38 -4.58
C LYS A 205 -22.20 13.66 -5.19
N GLY A 206 -22.55 14.91 -5.44
CA GLY A 206 -23.87 15.31 -5.91
C GLY A 206 -24.96 15.27 -4.82
N GLU A 207 -24.58 15.29 -3.55
CA GLU A 207 -25.45 15.19 -2.39
C GLU A 207 -25.74 16.54 -1.71
N GLY A 208 -25.16 17.64 -2.21
CA GLY A 208 -25.29 18.97 -1.59
C GLY A 208 -25.04 20.11 -2.58
N ASP A 209 -25.35 21.33 -2.13
CA ASP A 209 -25.12 22.54 -2.90
C ASP A 209 -23.62 22.85 -3.03
N LYS A 210 -23.25 23.52 -4.12
CA LYS A 210 -21.87 24.00 -4.30
C LYS A 210 -21.57 25.08 -3.27
N PRO A 211 -20.57 24.91 -2.39
CA PRO A 211 -20.16 25.96 -1.45
C PRO A 211 -19.63 27.19 -2.21
N SER A 212 -19.63 28.34 -1.55
CA SER A 212 -18.97 29.53 -2.12
C SER A 212 -17.47 29.28 -2.23
N GLU A 213 -16.80 30.06 -3.11
CA GLU A 213 -15.34 29.95 -3.30
C GLU A 213 -14.59 30.25 -2.00
N ASP A 214 -15.03 31.30 -1.28
CA ASP A 214 -14.42 31.70 -0.01
C ASP A 214 -14.61 30.64 1.10
N ASP A 215 -15.80 30.06 1.21
CA ASP A 215 -16.08 29.00 2.18
C ASP A 215 -15.29 27.72 1.85
N ALA A 216 -15.23 27.35 0.57
CA ALA A 216 -14.47 26.19 0.12
C ALA A 216 -12.97 26.39 0.41
N PHE A 217 -12.42 27.58 0.11
CA PHE A 217 -11.03 27.89 0.41
C PHE A 217 -10.74 27.85 1.91
N ALA A 218 -11.59 28.48 2.74
CA ALA A 218 -11.44 28.45 4.18
C ALA A 218 -11.51 27.02 4.75
N ALA A 219 -12.42 26.21 4.23
CA ALA A 219 -12.55 24.79 4.62
C ALA A 219 -11.31 23.95 4.26
N MET A 220 -10.76 24.15 3.06
CA MET A 220 -9.52 23.47 2.63
C MET A 220 -8.30 23.90 3.46
N MET A 221 -8.16 25.19 3.76
CA MET A 221 -7.10 25.68 4.64
C MET A 221 -7.22 25.12 6.05
N LYS A 222 -8.46 25.04 6.58
CA LYS A 222 -8.71 24.41 7.88
C LYS A 222 -8.40 22.92 7.86
N LEU A 223 -8.68 22.22 6.76
CA LEU A 223 -8.26 20.82 6.62
C LEU A 223 -6.73 20.70 6.63
N ALA A 224 -6.01 21.58 5.92
CA ALA A 224 -4.56 21.57 5.92
C ALA A 224 -3.98 21.74 7.34
N ASP A 225 -4.55 22.64 8.15
CA ASP A 225 -4.18 22.78 9.58
C ASP A 225 -4.46 21.49 10.36
N ASN A 226 -5.64 20.86 10.16
CA ASN A 226 -6.01 19.65 10.86
C ASN A 226 -5.15 18.44 10.46
N LEU A 227 -4.50 18.47 9.30
CA LEU A 227 -3.57 17.45 8.83
C LEU A 227 -2.20 17.52 9.53
N LEU A 228 -1.86 18.62 10.18
CA LEU A 228 -0.63 18.69 10.98
C LEU A 228 -0.72 17.67 12.12
N ILE A 229 0.38 16.96 12.38
CA ILE A 229 0.37 15.81 13.32
C ILE A 229 0.01 16.24 14.74
N GLU A 230 0.42 17.45 15.14
CA GLU A 230 0.09 18.06 16.42
C GLU A 230 -1.39 18.37 16.60
N ASN A 231 -2.16 18.46 15.52
CA ASN A 231 -3.59 18.73 15.51
C ASN A 231 -4.44 17.45 15.36
N CYS A 232 -3.78 16.30 15.16
CA CYS A 232 -4.46 15.00 15.04
C CYS A 232 -4.77 14.40 16.41
N LEU A 233 -5.82 13.57 16.48
CA LEU A 233 -6.09 12.75 17.64
C LEU A 233 -5.17 11.52 17.63
N TYR A 234 -4.25 11.46 18.58
CA TYR A 234 -3.35 10.30 18.71
C TYR A 234 -4.06 9.12 19.39
N ARG A 235 -4.02 7.95 18.72
CA ARG A 235 -4.65 6.71 19.16
C ARG A 235 -3.61 5.78 19.79
N LYS A 236 -3.31 5.99 21.08
CA LYS A 236 -2.31 5.18 21.82
C LYS A 236 -2.55 3.67 21.73
N GLY A 237 -3.83 3.24 21.79
CA GLY A 237 -4.19 1.83 21.74
C GLY A 237 -3.76 1.14 20.43
N ILE A 238 -3.81 1.84 19.30
CA ILE A 238 -3.35 1.32 18.02
C ILE A 238 -1.82 1.16 18.03
N LYS A 239 -1.10 2.20 18.42
CA LYS A 239 0.36 2.13 18.57
C LYS A 239 0.77 0.97 19.48
N ASP A 240 0.10 0.82 20.63
CA ASP A 240 0.42 -0.23 21.58
C ASP A 240 0.10 -1.63 21.03
N ALA A 241 -0.99 -1.77 20.26
CA ALA A 241 -1.34 -3.04 19.60
C ALA A 241 -0.31 -3.46 18.56
N LEU A 242 0.22 -2.51 17.79
CA LEU A 242 1.20 -2.78 16.72
C LEU A 242 2.62 -2.98 17.24
N LEU A 243 3.05 -2.19 18.24
CA LEU A 243 4.44 -2.14 18.71
C LEU A 243 4.67 -2.87 20.04
N ARG A 244 3.64 -3.49 20.61
CA ARG A 244 3.79 -4.34 21.79
C ARG A 244 4.59 -5.59 21.39
N GLN A 245 5.65 -5.86 22.14
CA GLN A 245 6.41 -7.08 21.91
C GLN A 245 5.54 -8.30 22.26
N PRO A 246 5.17 -9.14 21.31
CA PRO A 246 4.20 -10.21 21.53
C PRO A 246 4.72 -11.32 22.48
N HIS A 247 6.03 -11.34 22.74
CA HIS A 247 6.68 -12.33 23.63
C HIS A 247 6.75 -11.91 25.10
N THR A 248 6.34 -10.68 25.42
CA THR A 248 6.26 -10.23 26.82
C THR A 248 4.79 -10.08 27.18
N ASN A 249 4.38 -10.70 28.28
CA ASN A 249 3.08 -10.44 28.90
C ASN A 249 3.02 -9.04 29.57
N GLU A 250 3.98 -8.18 29.26
CA GLU A 250 4.02 -6.83 29.78
C GLU A 250 3.01 -5.96 29.07
N THR A 251 1.94 -5.66 29.75
CA THR A 251 1.01 -4.59 29.36
C THR A 251 1.69 -3.26 29.63
N ILE A 252 1.97 -2.48 28.57
CA ILE A 252 2.37 -1.08 28.75
C ILE A 252 1.12 -0.37 29.31
N PRO A 253 1.18 0.19 30.52
CA PRO A 253 0.03 0.89 31.10
C PRO A 253 -0.34 2.07 30.21
N TYR A 254 -1.61 2.30 30.04
CA TYR A 254 -2.12 3.57 29.49
C TYR A 254 -1.85 4.65 30.55
N ASN A 255 -0.94 5.57 30.24
CA ASN A 255 -0.70 6.80 31.02
C ASN A 255 -1.43 7.97 30.36
#